data_924e8afaff0150881fec3ef3a640b39b
#
_entry.id   924e8afaff0150881fec3ef3a640b39b
#
_cell.length_a   1.000
_cell.length_b   1.000
_cell.length_c   1.000
_cell.angle_alpha   90.00
_cell.angle_beta   90.00
_cell.angle_gamma   90.00
#
_symmetry.space_group_name_H-M   'P 1'
#
loop_
_entity.id
_entity.type
_entity.pdbx_description
1 polymer ?
#
loop_
_entity_poly.entity_id
_entity_poly.type
_entity_poly.pdbx_seq_one_letter_code
_entity_poly.pdbx_strand_id
1 'polypeptide(L)'
;MMEAFPWLEFCLPPCPEPAQERSYEYIESISSPRILTFHGWPHLTPQGLPNTKYILLLRNPKDVAVSMYHHLRGKKSISYQNNWNDFFELYLSGQVHYGSWFDFHLHWEKFLSSRQQVLYLTYEELKKNIKTCLSQLAAFLEIKVSAEVIDKVAIGSKLEEMKKNDKADCNWMRTNQNEAPHLRKGIVGDWRNYFTEEQNQRFNDLYIKKMSGSKFKDYWDESILGITRED
;
A
#
# COMPACT_ATOMS: atom_id res chain seq x y z
N MET A 1 6.81 -7.44 12.90
CA MET A 1 6.15 -7.49 11.58
C MET A 1 7.06 -8.09 10.52
N MET A 2 8.29 -7.64 10.38
CA MET A 2 9.23 -8.17 9.35
C MET A 2 9.66 -9.63 9.56
N GLU A 3 9.60 -10.15 10.79
CA GLU A 3 9.87 -11.57 11.06
C GLU A 3 8.74 -12.51 10.61
N ALA A 4 7.49 -12.03 10.69
CA ALA A 4 6.33 -12.84 10.28
C ALA A 4 6.04 -12.76 8.77
N PHE A 5 6.34 -11.60 8.15
CA PHE A 5 6.10 -11.34 6.73
C PHE A 5 7.32 -10.62 6.14
N PRO A 6 8.35 -11.36 5.72
CA PRO A 6 9.56 -10.75 5.16
C PRO A 6 9.24 -9.92 3.92
N TRP A 7 9.89 -8.77 3.85
CA TRP A 7 9.82 -7.92 2.68
C TRP A 7 10.81 -8.41 1.64
N LEU A 8 10.30 -8.83 0.50
CA LEU A 8 11.11 -9.45 -0.54
C LEU A 8 12.24 -8.53 -1.02
N GLU A 9 12.00 -7.23 -1.13
CA GLU A 9 13.00 -6.25 -1.56
C GLU A 9 14.19 -6.10 -0.62
N PHE A 10 14.05 -6.46 0.65
CA PHE A 10 15.16 -6.47 1.60
C PHE A 10 15.94 -7.80 1.64
N CYS A 11 15.48 -8.77 0.88
CA CYS A 11 16.12 -10.07 0.75
C CYS A 11 16.92 -10.21 -0.55
N LEU A 12 16.87 -9.19 -1.43
CA LEU A 12 17.62 -9.16 -2.68
C LEU A 12 18.93 -8.38 -2.52
N PRO A 13 20.07 -8.85 -3.08
CA PRO A 13 21.32 -8.09 -3.05
C PRO A 13 21.25 -6.76 -3.84
N PRO A 14 21.92 -5.71 -3.37
CA PRO A 14 22.68 -5.60 -2.12
C PRO A 14 21.78 -5.35 -0.92
N CYS A 15 21.87 -6.22 0.10
CA CYS A 15 21.08 -6.13 1.30
C CYS A 15 21.88 -5.40 2.38
N PRO A 16 21.43 -4.24 2.91
CA PRO A 16 22.15 -3.54 3.97
C PRO A 16 22.10 -4.33 5.29
N GLU A 17 23.19 -4.25 6.06
CA GLU A 17 23.22 -4.74 7.44
C GLU A 17 22.09 -4.07 8.28
N PRO A 18 21.34 -4.77 9.14
CA PRO A 18 21.44 -6.18 9.57
C PRO A 18 20.54 -7.15 8.77
N ALA A 19 20.20 -6.80 7.54
CA ALA A 19 19.27 -7.58 6.72
C ALA A 19 19.90 -8.88 6.14
N GLN A 20 21.17 -9.14 6.40
CA GLN A 20 21.84 -10.40 6.00
C GLN A 20 21.20 -11.65 6.60
N GLU A 21 20.55 -11.52 7.77
CA GLU A 21 19.75 -12.63 8.36
C GLU A 21 18.44 -12.90 7.58
N ARG A 22 18.14 -12.10 6.54
CA ARG A 22 16.94 -12.19 5.71
C ARG A 22 17.29 -12.38 4.26
N SER A 23 18.38 -13.08 4.02
CA SER A 23 18.84 -13.45 2.70
C SER A 23 17.80 -14.31 1.97
N TYR A 24 18.03 -14.51 0.70
CA TYR A 24 17.27 -15.44 -0.12
C TYR A 24 17.16 -16.83 0.56
N GLU A 25 18.24 -17.29 1.16
CA GLU A 25 18.29 -18.55 1.93
C GLU A 25 17.32 -18.55 3.12
N TYR A 26 17.17 -17.40 3.79
CA TYR A 26 16.16 -17.27 4.85
C TYR A 26 14.74 -17.47 4.31
N ILE A 27 14.39 -16.82 3.18
CA ILE A 27 13.08 -17.03 2.57
C ILE A 27 12.87 -18.48 2.16
N GLU A 28 13.89 -19.13 1.62
CA GLU A 28 13.82 -20.56 1.27
C GLU A 28 13.63 -21.46 2.47
N SER A 29 14.21 -21.09 3.62
CA SER A 29 14.08 -21.85 4.87
C SER A 29 12.71 -21.75 5.52
N ILE A 30 11.89 -20.74 5.18
CA ILE A 30 10.53 -20.60 5.71
C ILE A 30 9.66 -21.73 5.19
N SER A 31 9.01 -22.45 6.10
CA SER A 31 8.07 -23.51 5.73
C SER A 31 6.86 -22.97 4.97
N SER A 32 6.32 -23.77 4.06
CA SER A 32 5.06 -23.44 3.36
C SER A 32 3.85 -23.52 4.34
N PRO A 33 2.85 -22.64 4.20
CA PRO A 33 2.72 -21.54 3.24
C PRO A 33 3.57 -20.33 3.64
N ARG A 34 4.28 -19.74 2.66
CA ARG A 34 5.06 -18.51 2.85
C ARG A 34 4.22 -17.29 2.53
N ILE A 35 4.27 -16.29 3.38
CA ILE A 35 3.63 -14.99 3.12
C ILE A 35 4.75 -13.96 2.99
N LEU A 36 4.83 -13.30 1.83
CA LEU A 36 5.85 -12.30 1.52
C LEU A 36 5.18 -10.96 1.26
N THR A 37 5.82 -9.88 1.68
CA THR A 37 5.41 -8.51 1.35
C THR A 37 6.34 -7.95 0.28
N PHE A 38 5.78 -7.22 -0.69
CA PHE A 38 6.55 -6.63 -1.77
C PHE A 38 5.96 -5.29 -2.21
N HIS A 39 6.83 -4.27 -2.33
CA HIS A 39 6.47 -2.92 -2.80
C HIS A 39 7.09 -2.59 -4.16
N GLY A 40 7.85 -3.51 -4.73
CA GLY A 40 8.55 -3.28 -5.98
C GLY A 40 7.69 -3.47 -7.23
N TRP A 41 8.31 -3.29 -8.37
CA TRP A 41 7.68 -3.45 -9.66
C TRP A 41 7.48 -4.92 -10.04
N PRO A 42 6.44 -5.27 -10.82
CA PRO A 42 6.12 -6.66 -11.16
C PRO A 42 7.28 -7.44 -11.81
N HIS A 43 8.10 -6.76 -12.61
CA HIS A 43 9.24 -7.41 -13.30
C HIS A 43 10.37 -7.84 -12.34
N LEU A 44 10.37 -7.32 -11.11
CA LEU A 44 11.28 -7.72 -10.04
C LEU A 44 10.69 -8.83 -9.16
N THR A 45 9.42 -9.20 -9.39
CA THR A 45 8.74 -10.23 -8.60
C THR A 45 9.16 -11.60 -9.10
N PRO A 46 9.52 -12.55 -8.22
CA PRO A 46 9.70 -13.94 -8.61
C PRO A 46 8.48 -14.46 -9.36
N GLN A 47 8.70 -15.29 -10.39
CA GLN A 47 7.60 -15.76 -11.26
C GLN A 47 6.50 -16.53 -10.50
N GLY A 48 6.79 -16.94 -9.28
CA GLY A 48 5.87 -17.71 -8.45
C GLY A 48 5.67 -19.13 -8.96
N LEU A 49 5.09 -19.94 -8.11
CA LEU A 49 4.62 -21.26 -8.47
C LEU A 49 3.18 -21.18 -9.04
N PRO A 50 2.69 -22.18 -9.75
CA PRO A 50 1.32 -22.19 -10.29
C PRO A 50 0.23 -21.86 -9.27
N ASN A 51 0.45 -22.25 -8.01
CA ASN A 51 -0.50 -22.04 -6.91
C ASN A 51 -0.22 -20.78 -6.07
N THR A 52 0.65 -19.88 -6.55
CA THR A 52 0.93 -18.63 -5.83
C THR A 52 -0.31 -17.74 -5.81
N LYS A 53 -0.72 -17.35 -4.61
CA LYS A 53 -1.82 -16.41 -4.37
C LYS A 53 -1.28 -15.00 -4.28
N TYR A 54 -1.87 -14.06 -5.02
CA TYR A 54 -1.50 -12.66 -5.02
C TYR A 54 -2.59 -11.84 -4.32
N ILE A 55 -2.19 -11.00 -3.39
CA ILE A 55 -3.08 -10.04 -2.73
C ILE A 55 -2.57 -8.66 -3.07
N LEU A 56 -3.34 -7.91 -3.87
CA LEU A 56 -3.02 -6.53 -4.20
C LEU A 56 -3.87 -5.59 -3.35
N LEU A 57 -3.21 -4.83 -2.48
CA LEU A 57 -3.85 -3.81 -1.68
C LEU A 57 -3.76 -2.46 -2.41
N LEU A 58 -4.90 -1.93 -2.75
CA LEU A 58 -5.07 -0.65 -3.45
C LEU A 58 -5.48 0.44 -2.46
N ARG A 59 -5.19 1.69 -2.80
CA ARG A 59 -5.67 2.85 -2.07
C ARG A 59 -5.88 4.03 -3.01
N ASN A 60 -6.87 4.89 -2.72
CA ASN A 60 -7.09 6.15 -3.41
C ASN A 60 -5.76 6.89 -3.62
N PRO A 61 -5.39 7.18 -4.86
CA PRO A 61 -4.08 7.77 -5.19
C PRO A 61 -3.83 9.14 -4.56
N LYS A 62 -4.86 9.94 -4.31
CA LYS A 62 -4.72 11.24 -3.64
C LYS A 62 -4.37 11.06 -2.15
N ASP A 63 -5.02 10.10 -1.48
CA ASP A 63 -4.66 9.74 -0.11
C ASP A 63 -3.28 9.07 -0.02
N VAL A 64 -2.86 8.35 -1.08
CA VAL A 64 -1.49 7.82 -1.19
C VAL A 64 -0.49 8.96 -1.29
N ALA A 65 -0.75 10.00 -2.09
CA ALA A 65 0.12 11.17 -2.20
C ALA A 65 0.36 11.83 -0.84
N VAL A 66 -0.72 12.10 -0.09
CA VAL A 66 -0.62 12.70 1.26
C VAL A 66 0.12 11.78 2.24
N SER A 67 -0.17 10.48 2.19
CA SER A 67 0.51 9.50 3.04
C SER A 67 2.01 9.42 2.73
N MET A 68 2.38 9.41 1.46
CA MET A 68 3.77 9.37 1.00
C MET A 68 4.52 10.65 1.38
N TYR A 69 3.91 11.83 1.23
CA TYR A 69 4.49 13.09 1.66
C TYR A 69 4.96 13.04 3.12
N HIS A 70 4.08 12.64 4.03
CA HIS A 70 4.44 12.53 5.45
C HIS A 70 5.45 11.41 5.72
N HIS A 71 5.32 10.30 5.02
CA HIS A 71 6.23 9.17 5.18
C HIS A 71 7.68 9.54 4.78
N LEU A 72 7.86 10.25 3.67
CA LEU A 72 9.19 10.67 3.22
C LEU A 72 9.81 11.74 4.11
N ARG A 73 9.00 12.61 4.72
CA ARG A 73 9.44 13.59 5.70
C ARG A 73 9.90 12.93 7.00
N GLY A 74 9.20 11.90 7.44
CA GLY A 74 9.49 11.19 8.69
C GLY A 74 10.73 10.31 8.63
N LYS A 75 11.22 9.94 7.44
CA LYS A 75 12.39 9.06 7.26
C LYS A 75 13.70 9.84 7.12
N LYS A 76 14.64 9.66 8.03
CA LYS A 76 15.97 10.32 8.00
C LYS A 76 16.77 10.00 6.73
N SER A 77 16.67 8.77 6.24
CA SER A 77 17.39 8.33 5.04
C SER A 77 16.95 9.03 3.76
N ILE A 78 15.73 9.57 3.73
CA ILE A 78 15.14 10.26 2.58
C ILE A 78 15.05 11.76 2.86
N SER A 79 14.66 12.14 4.08
CA SER A 79 14.63 13.51 4.61
C SER A 79 14.04 14.55 3.65
N TYR A 80 12.89 14.27 3.06
CA TYR A 80 12.22 15.25 2.22
C TYR A 80 11.88 16.51 3.02
N GLN A 81 12.38 17.69 2.61
CA GLN A 81 12.27 18.92 3.39
C GLN A 81 11.34 19.96 2.76
N ASN A 82 10.99 19.82 1.46
CA ASN A 82 10.18 20.80 0.78
C ASN A 82 8.71 20.71 1.21
N ASN A 83 7.93 21.70 0.81
CA ASN A 83 6.51 21.81 1.13
C ASN A 83 5.64 20.86 0.31
N TRP A 84 4.32 20.90 0.56
CA TRP A 84 3.34 20.07 -0.15
C TRP A 84 3.26 20.37 -1.65
N ASN A 85 3.35 21.64 -2.06
CA ASN A 85 3.20 22.01 -3.46
C ASN A 85 4.34 21.43 -4.30
N ASP A 86 5.57 21.50 -3.81
CA ASP A 86 6.73 20.90 -4.49
C ASP A 86 6.60 19.37 -4.55
N PHE A 87 6.10 18.75 -3.47
CA PHE A 87 5.87 17.32 -3.45
C PHE A 87 4.78 16.89 -4.43
N PHE A 88 3.70 17.67 -4.54
CA PHE A 88 2.61 17.40 -5.47
C PHE A 88 3.11 17.33 -6.92
N GLU A 89 4.00 18.25 -7.34
CA GLU A 89 4.59 18.21 -8.68
C GLU A 89 5.45 16.96 -8.93
N LEU A 90 6.24 16.57 -7.93
CA LEU A 90 7.02 15.33 -8.01
C LEU A 90 6.12 14.09 -8.07
N TYR A 91 5.05 14.07 -7.28
CA TYR A 91 4.09 12.96 -7.27
C TYR A 91 3.32 12.86 -8.60
N LEU A 92 2.86 13.98 -9.12
CA LEU A 92 2.12 14.05 -10.36
C LEU A 92 2.97 13.61 -11.57
N SER A 93 4.26 13.99 -11.57
CA SER A 93 5.23 13.58 -12.61
C SER A 93 5.79 12.17 -12.40
N GLY A 94 5.51 11.52 -11.28
CA GLY A 94 6.05 10.21 -10.94
C GLY A 94 7.52 10.22 -10.48
N GLN A 95 8.07 11.39 -10.15
CA GLN A 95 9.45 11.55 -9.65
C GLN A 95 9.52 11.38 -8.13
N VAL A 96 8.91 10.32 -7.64
CA VAL A 96 8.86 9.95 -6.22
C VAL A 96 9.36 8.53 -5.99
N HIS A 97 9.53 8.16 -4.75
CA HIS A 97 9.89 6.80 -4.38
C HIS A 97 8.86 5.80 -4.92
N TYR A 98 9.31 4.75 -5.57
CA TYR A 98 8.54 3.77 -6.35
C TYR A 98 7.96 4.30 -7.68
N GLY A 99 8.18 5.55 -8.07
CA GLY A 99 7.74 6.09 -9.35
C GLY A 99 6.27 6.47 -9.40
N SER A 100 5.72 6.54 -10.61
CA SER A 100 4.33 6.93 -10.85
C SER A 100 3.36 5.90 -10.26
N TRP A 101 2.41 6.35 -9.43
CA TRP A 101 1.33 5.51 -8.92
C TRP A 101 0.53 4.86 -10.06
N PHE A 102 0.26 5.62 -11.11
CA PHE A 102 -0.49 5.14 -12.28
C PHE A 102 0.25 4.01 -12.99
N ASP A 103 1.50 4.24 -13.36
CA ASP A 103 2.28 3.28 -14.11
C ASP A 103 2.55 2.01 -13.28
N PHE A 104 2.79 2.16 -11.98
CA PHE A 104 2.94 1.05 -11.04
C PHE A 104 1.69 0.16 -11.05
N HIS A 105 0.50 0.73 -10.90
CA HIS A 105 -0.74 -0.04 -10.83
C HIS A 105 -1.12 -0.66 -12.18
N LEU A 106 -0.89 0.03 -13.29
CA LEU A 106 -1.11 -0.51 -14.64
C LEU A 106 -0.18 -1.69 -14.95
N HIS A 107 1.09 -1.64 -14.51
CA HIS A 107 2.00 -2.76 -14.66
C HIS A 107 1.60 -3.95 -13.79
N TRP A 108 1.17 -3.73 -12.55
CA TRP A 108 0.62 -4.79 -11.71
C TRP A 108 -0.67 -5.36 -12.27
N GLU A 109 -1.57 -4.54 -12.79
CA GLU A 109 -2.78 -5.01 -13.47
C GLU A 109 -2.45 -5.93 -14.63
N LYS A 110 -1.52 -5.53 -15.49
CA LYS A 110 -1.05 -6.33 -16.63
C LYS A 110 -0.41 -7.65 -16.17
N PHE A 111 0.45 -7.61 -15.18
CA PHE A 111 1.10 -8.80 -14.63
C PHE A 111 0.08 -9.78 -14.04
N LEU A 112 -0.89 -9.28 -13.29
CA LEU A 112 -1.89 -10.10 -12.63
C LEU A 112 -3.02 -10.57 -13.54
N SER A 113 -3.18 -10.00 -14.74
CA SER A 113 -4.25 -10.37 -15.68
C SER A 113 -4.16 -11.81 -16.15
N SER A 114 -2.96 -12.39 -16.18
CA SER A 114 -2.71 -13.80 -16.54
C SER A 114 -2.70 -14.75 -15.33
N ARG A 115 -2.95 -14.25 -14.10
CA ARG A 115 -2.92 -15.03 -12.87
C ARG A 115 -4.33 -15.41 -12.45
N GLN A 116 -4.52 -16.68 -12.04
CA GLN A 116 -5.85 -17.18 -11.66
C GLN A 116 -6.20 -16.84 -10.19
N GLN A 117 -5.20 -16.75 -9.32
CA GLN A 117 -5.39 -16.56 -7.89
C GLN A 117 -4.96 -15.17 -7.46
N VAL A 118 -5.87 -14.20 -7.63
CA VAL A 118 -5.63 -12.80 -7.27
C VAL A 118 -6.81 -12.26 -6.46
N LEU A 119 -6.51 -11.71 -5.30
CA LEU A 119 -7.45 -10.94 -4.48
C LEU A 119 -7.09 -9.46 -4.52
N TYR A 120 -8.05 -8.63 -4.89
CA TYR A 120 -7.94 -7.17 -4.82
C TYR A 120 -8.70 -6.67 -3.60
N LEU A 121 -8.03 -5.89 -2.77
CA LEU A 121 -8.62 -5.21 -1.61
C LEU A 121 -8.30 -3.73 -1.70
N THR A 122 -9.24 -2.88 -1.28
CA THR A 122 -8.97 -1.45 -1.14
C THR A 122 -8.84 -1.05 0.33
N TYR A 123 -8.00 -0.07 0.60
CA TYR A 123 -7.89 0.51 1.94
C TYR A 123 -9.24 1.06 2.41
N GLU A 124 -10.00 1.64 1.52
CA GLU A 124 -11.31 2.24 1.76
C GLU A 124 -12.32 1.18 2.20
N GLU A 125 -12.36 0.02 1.53
CA GLU A 125 -13.20 -1.10 1.94
C GLU A 125 -12.77 -1.69 3.29
N LEU A 126 -11.47 -1.82 3.52
CA LEU A 126 -10.95 -2.25 4.82
C LEU A 126 -11.37 -1.30 5.95
N LYS A 127 -11.44 0.01 5.68
CA LYS A 127 -11.91 0.99 6.67
C LYS A 127 -13.42 0.94 6.89
N LYS A 128 -14.18 0.64 5.85
CA LYS A 128 -15.66 0.61 5.89
C LYS A 128 -16.19 -0.72 6.41
N ASN A 129 -15.63 -1.84 5.93
CA ASN A 129 -16.19 -3.19 6.10
C ASN A 129 -15.12 -4.22 6.46
N ILE A 130 -14.29 -3.95 7.48
CA ILE A 130 -13.13 -4.78 7.83
C ILE A 130 -13.47 -6.27 7.99
N LYS A 131 -14.59 -6.62 8.63
CA LYS A 131 -14.97 -8.02 8.86
C LYS A 131 -15.28 -8.75 7.55
N THR A 132 -15.96 -8.08 6.61
CA THR A 132 -16.22 -8.64 5.28
C THR A 132 -14.92 -8.88 4.52
N CYS A 133 -14.00 -7.91 4.52
CA CYS A 133 -12.69 -8.05 3.89
C CYS A 133 -11.86 -9.18 4.51
N LEU A 134 -11.89 -9.32 5.84
CA LEU A 134 -11.21 -10.42 6.54
C LEU A 134 -11.81 -11.79 6.18
N SER A 135 -13.13 -11.89 6.05
CA SER A 135 -13.80 -13.11 5.61
C SER A 135 -13.44 -13.47 4.17
N GLN A 136 -13.40 -12.49 3.27
CA GLN A 136 -12.95 -12.69 1.89
C GLN A 136 -11.48 -13.14 1.83
N LEU A 137 -10.62 -12.51 2.64
CA LEU A 137 -9.21 -12.87 2.73
C LEU A 137 -9.03 -14.31 3.25
N ALA A 138 -9.75 -14.69 4.31
CA ALA A 138 -9.71 -16.05 4.85
C ALA A 138 -10.19 -17.09 3.83
N ALA A 139 -11.28 -16.82 3.13
CA ALA A 139 -11.80 -17.68 2.05
C ALA A 139 -10.79 -17.81 0.90
N PHE A 140 -10.20 -16.69 0.46
CA PHE A 140 -9.18 -16.69 -0.58
C PHE A 140 -7.93 -17.49 -0.19
N LEU A 141 -7.51 -17.39 1.06
CA LEU A 141 -6.38 -18.15 1.60
C LEU A 141 -6.75 -19.59 1.98
N GLU A 142 -8.03 -19.98 1.87
CA GLU A 142 -8.54 -21.29 2.26
C GLU A 142 -8.33 -21.62 3.76
N ILE A 143 -8.37 -20.57 4.58
CA ILE A 143 -8.20 -20.67 6.04
C ILE A 143 -9.58 -20.68 6.69
N LYS A 144 -9.84 -21.73 7.49
CA LYS A 144 -11.05 -21.78 8.32
C LYS A 144 -10.84 -20.94 9.58
N VAL A 145 -11.63 -19.90 9.75
CA VAL A 145 -11.61 -19.01 10.91
C VAL A 145 -12.97 -18.88 11.53
N SER A 146 -13.05 -18.76 12.86
CA SER A 146 -14.30 -18.47 13.56
C SER A 146 -14.64 -16.97 13.52
N ALA A 147 -15.89 -16.64 13.81
CA ALA A 147 -16.33 -15.24 13.92
C ALA A 147 -15.55 -14.48 15.00
N GLU A 148 -15.22 -15.15 16.11
CA GLU A 148 -14.42 -14.56 17.22
C GLU A 148 -13.01 -14.19 16.76
N VAL A 149 -12.39 -14.98 15.88
CA VAL A 149 -11.07 -14.67 15.30
C VAL A 149 -11.18 -13.45 14.38
N ILE A 150 -12.19 -13.40 13.52
CA ILE A 150 -12.48 -12.23 12.67
C ILE A 150 -12.64 -10.97 13.54
N ASP A 151 -13.40 -11.06 14.61
CA ASP A 151 -13.64 -9.94 15.53
C ASP A 151 -12.36 -9.48 16.23
N LYS A 152 -11.55 -10.40 16.74
CA LYS A 152 -10.24 -10.07 17.33
C LYS A 152 -9.31 -9.37 16.36
N VAL A 153 -9.22 -9.87 15.12
CA VAL A 153 -8.38 -9.26 14.10
C VAL A 153 -8.91 -7.87 13.72
N ALA A 154 -10.22 -7.72 13.56
CA ALA A 154 -10.85 -6.44 13.25
C ALA A 154 -10.60 -5.39 14.35
N ILE A 155 -10.66 -5.79 15.62
CA ILE A 155 -10.35 -4.91 16.75
C ILE A 155 -8.85 -4.55 16.76
N GLY A 156 -7.97 -5.54 16.66
CA GLY A 156 -6.52 -5.33 16.68
C GLY A 156 -5.99 -4.51 15.49
N SER A 157 -6.73 -4.47 14.37
CA SER A 157 -6.41 -3.67 13.19
C SER A 157 -6.89 -2.21 13.27
N LYS A 158 -7.57 -1.81 14.34
CA LYS A 158 -7.89 -0.40 14.56
C LYS A 158 -6.61 0.40 14.80
N LEU A 159 -6.57 1.63 14.29
CA LEU A 159 -5.39 2.50 14.39
C LEU A 159 -4.90 2.65 15.84
N GLU A 160 -5.83 2.85 16.78
CA GLU A 160 -5.50 3.04 18.19
C GLU A 160 -4.91 1.79 18.85
N GLU A 161 -5.34 0.60 18.42
CA GLU A 161 -4.76 -0.66 18.89
C GLU A 161 -3.39 -0.93 18.25
N MET A 162 -3.24 -0.63 16.95
CA MET A 162 -1.96 -0.75 16.26
C MET A 162 -0.90 0.17 16.85
N LYS A 163 -1.26 1.40 17.25
CA LYS A 163 -0.33 2.34 17.91
C LYS A 163 0.19 1.86 19.26
N LYS A 164 -0.53 0.97 19.94
CA LYS A 164 -0.11 0.36 21.22
C LYS A 164 0.85 -0.82 21.02
N ASN A 165 1.03 -1.26 19.77
CA ASN A 165 1.85 -2.42 19.44
C ASN A 165 3.14 -1.97 18.75
N ASP A 166 4.26 -2.01 19.45
CA ASP A 166 5.59 -1.60 18.95
C ASP A 166 6.00 -2.35 17.67
N LYS A 167 5.45 -3.54 17.43
CA LYS A 167 5.70 -4.30 16.19
C LYS A 167 4.87 -3.79 15.00
N ALA A 168 3.76 -3.10 15.25
CA ALA A 168 2.85 -2.60 14.23
C ALA A 168 3.04 -1.12 13.91
N ASP A 169 3.50 -0.31 14.88
CA ASP A 169 3.61 1.13 14.74
C ASP A 169 4.75 1.59 13.83
N CYS A 170 5.71 0.70 13.56
CA CYS A 170 6.89 0.96 12.72
C CYS A 170 7.70 2.20 13.13
N ASN A 171 7.63 2.62 14.40
CA ASN A 171 8.35 3.79 14.91
C ASN A 171 9.88 3.66 14.79
N TRP A 172 10.41 2.44 14.70
CA TRP A 172 11.83 2.18 14.42
C TRP A 172 12.30 2.77 13.08
N MET A 173 11.39 2.98 12.10
CA MET A 173 11.70 3.66 10.84
C MET A 173 11.67 5.18 10.96
N ARG A 174 11.09 5.71 12.05
CA ARG A 174 10.93 7.14 12.29
C ARG A 174 12.20 7.70 12.91
N THR A 175 12.84 8.57 12.21
CA THR A 175 14.09 9.18 12.64
C THR A 175 13.98 10.67 12.96
N ASN A 176 12.90 11.31 12.50
CA ASN A 176 12.58 12.68 12.82
C ASN A 176 11.34 12.74 13.73
N GLN A 177 11.55 13.04 15.01
CA GLN A 177 10.50 13.11 16.04
C GLN A 177 9.52 14.26 15.80
N ASN A 178 9.91 15.29 15.05
CA ASN A 178 9.08 16.45 14.74
C ASN A 178 8.12 16.19 13.57
N GLU A 179 8.30 15.09 12.85
CA GLU A 179 7.42 14.72 11.74
C GLU A 179 6.36 13.71 12.19
N ALA A 180 5.35 13.54 11.33
CA ALA A 180 4.23 12.65 11.63
C ALA A 180 4.69 11.19 11.82
N PRO A 181 4.10 10.44 12.76
CA PRO A 181 4.39 9.02 12.94
C PRO A 181 3.93 8.21 11.73
N HIS A 182 4.48 6.99 11.58
CA HIS A 182 4.10 6.08 10.49
C HIS A 182 2.58 5.81 10.51
N LEU A 183 2.02 5.48 11.67
CA LEU A 183 0.57 5.37 11.89
C LEU A 183 -0.01 6.75 12.20
N ARG A 184 -0.31 7.54 11.16
CA ARG A 184 -0.71 8.95 11.30
C ARG A 184 -2.19 9.11 11.69
N LYS A 185 -3.10 9.15 10.73
CA LYS A 185 -4.54 9.41 10.92
C LYS A 185 -5.42 8.17 10.66
N GLY A 186 -5.07 7.33 9.72
CA GLY A 186 -5.83 6.13 9.38
C GLY A 186 -7.23 6.41 8.83
N ILE A 187 -7.44 7.52 8.13
CA ILE A 187 -8.73 7.95 7.57
C ILE A 187 -8.70 7.90 6.04
N VAL A 188 -9.88 7.88 5.44
CA VAL A 188 -10.13 8.04 4.01
C VAL A 188 -10.47 9.51 3.73
N GLY A 189 -9.93 10.05 2.64
CA GLY A 189 -10.26 11.40 2.18
C GLY A 189 -9.45 12.53 2.81
N ASP A 190 -8.35 12.23 3.53
CA ASP A 190 -7.48 13.27 4.11
C ASP A 190 -6.81 14.16 3.04
N TRP A 191 -6.78 13.72 1.78
CA TRP A 191 -6.28 14.49 0.66
C TRP A 191 -6.98 15.85 0.51
N ARG A 192 -8.26 15.97 0.90
CA ARG A 192 -9.02 17.23 0.86
C ARG A 192 -8.44 18.34 1.73
N ASN A 193 -7.61 17.98 2.72
CA ASN A 193 -6.92 18.93 3.58
C ASN A 193 -5.60 19.46 2.98
N TYR A 194 -5.19 18.93 1.81
CA TYR A 194 -3.89 19.20 1.19
C TYR A 194 -4.02 19.74 -0.23
N PHE A 195 -4.87 19.12 -1.04
CA PHE A 195 -5.06 19.48 -2.44
C PHE A 195 -5.81 20.82 -2.54
N THR A 196 -5.26 21.76 -3.30
CA THR A 196 -6.03 22.90 -3.78
C THR A 196 -7.01 22.44 -4.85
N GLU A 197 -7.98 23.28 -5.21
CA GLU A 197 -8.93 22.98 -6.29
C GLU A 197 -8.20 22.77 -7.63
N GLU A 198 -7.22 23.61 -7.94
CA GLU A 198 -6.37 23.46 -9.13
C GLU A 198 -5.60 22.14 -9.12
N GLN A 199 -4.97 21.78 -7.99
CA GLN A 199 -4.25 20.51 -7.86
C GLN A 199 -5.21 19.31 -8.02
N ASN A 200 -6.41 19.42 -7.46
CA ASN A 200 -7.44 18.41 -7.60
C ASN A 200 -7.85 18.22 -9.06
N GLN A 201 -8.09 19.30 -9.79
CA GLN A 201 -8.45 19.24 -11.20
C GLN A 201 -7.33 18.63 -12.05
N ARG A 202 -6.09 19.10 -11.91
CA ARG A 202 -4.92 18.57 -12.62
C ARG A 202 -4.72 17.08 -12.37
N PHE A 203 -4.93 16.66 -11.13
CA PHE A 203 -4.83 15.24 -10.78
C PHE A 203 -5.96 14.43 -11.43
N ASN A 204 -7.19 14.93 -11.41
CA ASN A 204 -8.34 14.28 -12.02
C ASN A 204 -8.15 14.09 -13.53
N ASP A 205 -7.69 15.11 -14.23
CA ASP A 205 -7.40 15.04 -15.67
C ASP A 205 -6.37 13.95 -15.99
N LEU A 206 -5.31 13.89 -15.18
CA LEU A 206 -4.29 12.85 -15.31
C LEU A 206 -4.84 11.46 -14.98
N TYR A 207 -5.66 11.34 -13.92
CA TYR A 207 -6.29 10.08 -13.53
C TYR A 207 -7.19 9.55 -14.64
N ILE A 208 -8.09 10.37 -15.16
CA ILE A 208 -9.00 10.00 -16.27
C ILE A 208 -8.18 9.55 -17.48
N LYS A 209 -7.17 10.33 -17.85
CA LYS A 209 -6.29 10.01 -19.00
C LYS A 209 -5.54 8.69 -18.81
N LYS A 210 -4.92 8.48 -17.67
CA LYS A 210 -4.06 7.30 -17.42
C LYS A 210 -4.84 6.04 -17.13
N MET A 211 -6.00 6.15 -16.45
CA MET A 211 -6.76 5.01 -15.98
C MET A 211 -7.93 4.60 -16.90
N SER A 212 -8.16 5.30 -18.00
CA SER A 212 -9.32 5.06 -18.89
C SER A 212 -9.47 3.62 -19.37
N GLY A 213 -8.36 2.89 -19.58
CA GLY A 213 -8.36 1.49 -19.99
C GLY A 213 -8.17 0.48 -18.84
N SER A 214 -8.05 0.95 -17.59
CA SER A 214 -7.79 0.10 -16.44
C SER A 214 -9.08 -0.34 -15.77
N LYS A 215 -9.11 -1.59 -15.29
CA LYS A 215 -10.19 -2.07 -14.42
C LYS A 215 -10.19 -1.37 -13.06
N PHE A 216 -9.08 -0.73 -12.66
CA PHE A 216 -8.98 -0.02 -11.39
C PHE A 216 -9.63 1.37 -11.43
N LYS A 217 -10.02 1.88 -12.62
CA LYS A 217 -10.66 3.20 -12.75
C LYS A 217 -11.93 3.35 -11.90
N ASP A 218 -12.66 2.25 -11.68
CA ASP A 218 -13.95 2.24 -11.01
C ASP A 218 -13.89 1.68 -9.57
N TYR A 219 -12.66 1.51 -9.02
CA TYR A 219 -12.48 1.02 -7.64
C TYR A 219 -12.87 2.06 -6.57
N TRP A 220 -12.89 3.33 -6.95
CA TRP A 220 -13.30 4.41 -6.08
C TRP A 220 -14.40 5.21 -6.75
N ASP A 221 -15.45 5.50 -5.99
CA ASP A 221 -16.51 6.36 -6.46
C ASP A 221 -16.04 7.84 -6.56
N GLU A 222 -16.85 8.65 -7.22
CA GLU A 222 -16.56 10.07 -7.45
C GLU A 222 -16.43 10.83 -6.14
N SER A 223 -17.19 10.45 -5.10
CA SER A 223 -17.12 11.10 -3.79
C SER A 223 -15.77 10.88 -3.10
N ILE A 224 -15.15 9.70 -3.30
CA ILE A 224 -13.83 9.37 -2.76
C ILE A 224 -12.74 10.08 -3.56
N LEU A 225 -12.82 10.05 -4.88
CA LEU A 225 -11.85 10.69 -5.78
C LEU A 225 -12.02 12.21 -5.87
N GLY A 226 -13.21 12.75 -5.59
CA GLY A 226 -13.52 14.16 -5.85
C GLY A 226 -13.48 14.49 -7.35
N ILE A 227 -13.94 13.56 -8.18
CA ILE A 227 -14.13 13.72 -9.61
C ILE A 227 -15.61 14.02 -9.84
N THR A 228 -15.94 15.07 -10.56
CA THR A 228 -17.27 15.29 -11.13
C THR A 228 -17.21 14.79 -12.57
N ARG A 229 -17.96 13.75 -12.90
CA ARG A 229 -18.16 13.36 -14.29
C ARG A 229 -19.23 14.31 -14.83
N GLU A 230 -18.90 15.06 -15.85
CA GLU A 230 -19.92 15.70 -16.65
C GLU A 230 -20.61 14.59 -17.46
N ASP A 231 -21.95 14.52 -17.37
CA ASP A 231 -22.79 13.57 -18.10
C ASP A 231 -22.71 13.72 -19.60
#